data_0ef64fdda85a7eab913d1a0f4aa66a49
#
_entry.id   0ef64fdda85a7eab913d1a0f4aa66a49
#
_cell.length_a   1.000
_cell.length_b   1.000
_cell.length_c   1.000
_cell.angle_alpha   90.00
_cell.angle_beta   90.00
_cell.angle_gamma   90.00
#
_symmetry.space_group_name_H-M   'P 1'
#
loop_
_entity.id
_entity.type
_entity.pdbx_description
1 polymer ?
#
loop_
_entity_poly.entity_id
_entity_poly.type
_entity_poly.pdbx_seq_one_letter_code
_entity_poly.pdbx_strand_id
1 'polypeptide(L)'
;MQIDITYDNQYMVCNSDYPYELQLLKNFLTREIENAWLFKKKMSYINTDRCFINEYGMVPIGLWLEVLQFCKQCNITATMTPKMVEYVNNFQLDYQAFKIYVDNMFEGAKMPIKNDDGEIEDYVDFRPHEYQIKAAYTLIKYRKACGEISTSAGKTLISFILFKYFVDMGVKKVLYIVPSVDLANQSAEKYEDYESYLAKHNHNWEIGVLRSGLKKAEKERVESCNILFGTFQSLCKRGDEFFKDFGACICDEAHHSGTTSIKKILTKCINLRYSIGVTGTFPKQNSITNLEIQSYIGPVVYKLTSDQLINQEHAATPIYVVFQLMNWATMDEKRQLYYNRAQKAINDEDMTLGSKLLKQEQEFVNNSYTRLKFIGDYAIKMAKNTLIIFCDVKGGYGRKMAEYIKDNSDKNVYYVDGKTPSENREYYKKCMAEDHDGKTIIVGSIGTFGEGIDVPNIESIFLVNSAKSDRMVRQVIGRGLRNASGKEKCILYDFVDDLRYSEDKKKKYYDNYMWSHYKTRKTIYKEQNFPTYEQKYEFN
;
A
#
# COMPACT_ATOMS: atom_id res chain seq x y z
N MET A 1 -3.15 31.08 -20.00
CA MET A 1 -3.38 30.97 -18.53
C MET A 1 -2.10 31.31 -17.79
N GLN A 2 -2.14 32.25 -16.88
CA GLN A 2 -1.00 32.64 -16.04
C GLN A 2 -1.06 31.83 -14.71
N ILE A 3 0.08 31.29 -14.28
CA ILE A 3 0.20 30.50 -13.05
C ILE A 3 1.22 31.17 -12.13
N ASP A 4 0.79 31.56 -10.95
CA ASP A 4 1.60 32.14 -9.89
C ASP A 4 1.53 31.27 -8.61
N ILE A 5 2.40 31.51 -7.65
CA ILE A 5 2.44 30.80 -6.37
C ILE A 5 2.11 31.75 -5.21
N THR A 6 1.32 31.30 -4.24
CA THR A 6 1.01 32.07 -3.04
C THR A 6 2.25 32.27 -2.16
N TYR A 7 2.20 33.27 -1.28
CA TYR A 7 3.33 33.62 -0.40
C TYR A 7 3.75 32.45 0.52
N ASP A 8 2.81 31.68 0.98
CA ASP A 8 3.02 30.52 1.87
C ASP A 8 3.44 29.23 1.12
N ASN A 9 3.54 29.27 -0.21
CA ASN A 9 3.87 28.14 -1.07
C ASN A 9 2.93 26.91 -0.89
N GLN A 10 1.69 27.13 -0.45
CA GLN A 10 0.70 26.07 -0.30
C GLN A 10 -0.25 25.97 -1.48
N TYR A 11 -0.47 27.10 -2.17
CA TYR A 11 -1.37 27.18 -3.32
C TYR A 11 -0.66 27.83 -4.50
N MET A 12 -1.15 27.51 -5.70
CA MET A 12 -0.92 28.30 -6.91
C MET A 12 -2.20 29.01 -7.28
N VAL A 13 -2.07 30.14 -7.96
CA VAL A 13 -3.18 30.94 -8.48
C VAL A 13 -3.15 30.86 -9.99
N CYS A 14 -4.23 30.35 -10.57
CA CYS A 14 -4.42 30.25 -12.01
C CYS A 14 -5.32 31.40 -12.48
N ASN A 15 -4.81 32.27 -13.33
CA ASN A 15 -5.54 33.39 -13.91
C ASN A 15 -5.57 33.27 -15.43
N SER A 16 -6.64 33.74 -16.05
CA SER A 16 -6.77 33.77 -17.50
C SER A 16 -7.62 34.97 -17.91
N ASP A 17 -7.23 35.61 -18.99
CA ASP A 17 -8.03 36.65 -19.65
C ASP A 17 -9.31 36.08 -20.28
N TYR A 18 -9.37 34.74 -20.40
CA TYR A 18 -10.50 34.01 -20.96
C TYR A 18 -11.22 33.22 -19.85
N PRO A 19 -12.37 33.70 -19.36
CA PRO A 19 -13.10 33.04 -18.26
C PRO A 19 -13.45 31.57 -18.52
N TYR A 20 -13.65 31.19 -19.78
CA TYR A 20 -13.94 29.82 -20.17
C TYR A 20 -12.78 28.84 -19.84
N GLU A 21 -11.51 29.28 -19.88
CA GLU A 21 -10.35 28.45 -19.55
C GLU A 21 -10.36 28.06 -18.06
N LEU A 22 -10.70 29.00 -17.17
CA LEU A 22 -10.86 28.72 -15.74
C LEU A 22 -12.04 27.80 -15.48
N GLN A 23 -13.13 27.94 -16.24
CA GLN A 23 -14.27 27.03 -16.13
C GLN A 23 -13.92 25.61 -16.60
N LEU A 24 -13.13 25.47 -17.68
CA LEU A 24 -12.63 24.18 -18.15
C LEU A 24 -11.69 23.55 -17.11
N LEU A 25 -10.78 24.33 -16.52
CA LEU A 25 -9.89 23.88 -15.45
C LEU A 25 -10.70 23.45 -14.22
N LYS A 26 -11.73 24.19 -13.86
CA LYS A 26 -12.64 23.83 -12.78
C LYS A 26 -13.33 22.48 -13.03
N ASN A 27 -13.83 22.26 -14.23
CA ASN A 27 -14.42 20.99 -14.63
C ASN A 27 -13.37 19.86 -14.59
N PHE A 28 -12.15 20.11 -15.08
CA PHE A 28 -11.07 19.15 -15.06
C PHE A 28 -10.62 18.77 -13.64
N LEU A 29 -10.63 19.73 -12.71
CA LEU A 29 -10.25 19.53 -11.29
C LEU A 29 -11.43 19.19 -10.39
N THR A 30 -12.63 18.95 -10.95
CA THR A 30 -13.81 18.48 -10.19
C THR A 30 -13.98 16.99 -10.38
N ARG A 31 -14.24 16.29 -9.30
CA ARG A 31 -14.50 14.84 -9.27
C ARG A 31 -15.70 14.54 -8.41
N GLU A 32 -16.51 13.59 -8.85
CA GLU A 32 -17.61 13.04 -8.08
C GLU A 32 -17.09 12.02 -7.06
N ILE A 33 -17.63 12.05 -5.82
CA ILE A 33 -17.25 11.09 -4.77
C ILE A 33 -17.63 9.66 -5.19
N GLU A 34 -16.83 8.69 -4.77
CA GLU A 34 -17.15 7.28 -5.03
C GLU A 34 -18.52 6.93 -4.46
N ASN A 35 -19.33 6.27 -5.28
CA ASN A 35 -20.73 5.92 -4.97
C ASN A 35 -21.65 7.14 -4.74
N ALA A 36 -21.39 8.27 -5.37
CA ALA A 36 -22.20 9.49 -5.31
C ALA A 36 -23.69 9.25 -5.57
N TRP A 37 -24.02 8.34 -6.47
CA TRP A 37 -25.39 7.95 -6.80
C TRP A 37 -26.17 7.43 -5.59
N LEU A 38 -25.50 6.75 -4.62
CA LEU A 38 -26.14 6.31 -3.36
C LEU A 38 -26.57 7.49 -2.48
N PHE A 39 -25.72 8.51 -2.43
CA PHE A 39 -26.00 9.72 -1.66
C PHE A 39 -27.10 10.53 -2.35
N LYS A 40 -27.03 10.69 -3.68
CA LYS A 40 -28.06 11.35 -4.48
C LYS A 40 -29.42 10.65 -4.38
N LYS A 41 -29.45 9.31 -4.30
CA LYS A 41 -30.68 8.54 -4.11
C LYS A 41 -31.34 8.77 -2.74
N LYS A 42 -30.50 8.96 -1.68
CA LYS A 42 -30.99 9.21 -0.31
C LYS A 42 -31.36 10.67 -0.08
N MET A 43 -30.63 11.60 -0.65
CA MET A 43 -30.77 13.04 -0.47
C MET A 43 -30.34 13.74 -1.75
N SER A 44 -31.31 14.07 -2.62
CA SER A 44 -31.06 14.65 -3.96
C SER A 44 -30.33 16.00 -3.96
N TYR A 45 -30.29 16.69 -2.82
CA TYR A 45 -29.67 18.01 -2.65
C TYR A 45 -28.19 17.95 -2.17
N ILE A 46 -27.65 16.76 -1.88
CA ILE A 46 -26.24 16.66 -1.46
C ILE A 46 -25.32 16.91 -2.66
N ASN A 47 -24.43 17.87 -2.50
CA ASN A 47 -23.34 18.06 -3.45
C ASN A 47 -22.33 16.92 -3.27
N THR A 48 -22.21 16.08 -4.28
CA THR A 48 -21.29 14.94 -4.33
C THR A 48 -19.99 15.25 -5.07
N ASP A 49 -19.84 16.48 -5.55
CA ASP A 49 -18.67 16.89 -6.31
C ASP A 49 -17.63 17.54 -5.41
N ARG A 50 -16.38 17.14 -5.58
CA ARG A 50 -15.21 17.74 -4.95
C ARG A 50 -14.45 18.55 -5.97
N CYS A 51 -14.39 19.86 -5.78
CA CYS A 51 -13.63 20.77 -6.62
C CYS A 51 -12.29 21.15 -5.95
N PHE A 52 -11.19 21.07 -6.69
CA PHE A 52 -9.84 21.39 -6.22
C PHE A 52 -9.34 22.76 -6.64
N ILE A 53 -10.18 23.58 -7.21
CA ILE A 53 -9.95 25.01 -7.48
C ILE A 53 -11.09 25.82 -6.84
N ASN A 54 -10.75 26.91 -6.16
CA ASN A 54 -11.74 27.80 -5.59
C ASN A 54 -12.15 28.93 -6.57
N GLU A 55 -13.07 29.79 -6.14
CA GLU A 55 -13.57 30.93 -6.93
C GLU A 55 -12.51 31.96 -7.28
N TYR A 56 -11.41 32.03 -6.53
CA TYR A 56 -10.26 32.90 -6.76
C TYR A 56 -9.17 32.29 -7.65
N GLY A 57 -9.45 31.14 -8.29
CA GLY A 57 -8.46 30.43 -9.10
C GLY A 57 -7.34 29.73 -8.31
N MET A 58 -7.50 29.60 -6.97
CA MET A 58 -6.50 28.96 -6.12
C MET A 58 -6.61 27.44 -6.19
N VAL A 59 -5.50 26.79 -6.52
CA VAL A 59 -5.33 25.34 -6.61
C VAL A 59 -4.21 24.91 -5.65
N PRO A 60 -4.35 23.81 -4.89
CA PRO A 60 -3.25 23.31 -4.07
C PRO A 60 -1.99 23.10 -4.90
N ILE A 61 -0.84 23.55 -4.38
CA ILE A 61 0.43 23.55 -5.13
C ILE A 61 0.85 22.14 -5.58
N GLY A 62 0.49 21.10 -4.83
CA GLY A 62 0.79 19.71 -5.20
C GLY A 62 0.11 19.23 -6.49
N LEU A 63 -0.86 19.97 -7.02
CA LEU A 63 -1.53 19.69 -8.30
C LEU A 63 -0.94 20.43 -9.51
N TRP A 64 0.23 21.05 -9.38
CA TRP A 64 0.80 21.84 -10.45
C TRP A 64 1.06 21.07 -11.75
N LEU A 65 1.45 19.78 -11.64
CA LEU A 65 1.59 18.92 -12.83
C LEU A 65 0.25 18.63 -13.50
N GLU A 66 -0.82 18.43 -12.73
CA GLU A 66 -2.18 18.22 -13.25
C GLU A 66 -2.66 19.47 -14.02
N VAL A 67 -2.36 20.67 -13.49
CA VAL A 67 -2.69 21.94 -14.18
C VAL A 67 -1.91 22.09 -15.49
N LEU A 68 -0.62 21.77 -15.50
CA LEU A 68 0.17 21.81 -16.74
C LEU A 68 -0.29 20.77 -17.75
N GLN A 69 -0.64 19.58 -17.30
CA GLN A 69 -1.20 18.53 -18.16
C GLN A 69 -2.53 18.97 -18.76
N PHE A 70 -3.41 19.59 -17.98
CA PHE A 70 -4.66 20.20 -18.46
C PHE A 70 -4.38 21.22 -19.55
N CYS A 71 -3.48 22.18 -19.31
CA CYS A 71 -3.14 23.20 -20.29
C CYS A 71 -2.65 22.58 -21.62
N LYS A 72 -1.79 21.53 -21.53
CA LYS A 72 -1.31 20.80 -22.70
C LYS A 72 -2.45 20.08 -23.45
N GLN A 73 -3.36 19.41 -22.74
CA GLN A 73 -4.49 18.69 -23.34
C GLN A 73 -5.49 19.62 -24.04
N CYS A 74 -5.68 20.81 -23.49
CA CYS A 74 -6.61 21.82 -24.03
C CYS A 74 -5.95 22.81 -25.00
N ASN A 75 -4.66 22.62 -25.35
CA ASN A 75 -3.87 23.56 -26.15
C ASN A 75 -3.87 25.00 -25.58
N ILE A 76 -3.89 25.13 -24.26
CA ILE A 76 -3.81 26.40 -23.54
C ILE A 76 -2.34 26.70 -23.25
N THR A 77 -1.86 27.89 -23.63
CA THR A 77 -0.51 28.32 -23.28
C THR A 77 -0.43 28.66 -21.80
N ALA A 78 0.38 27.91 -21.05
CA ALA A 78 0.65 28.16 -19.64
C ALA A 78 1.87 29.07 -19.50
N THR A 79 1.71 30.21 -18.84
CA THR A 79 2.80 31.13 -18.52
C THR A 79 3.01 31.16 -17.02
N MET A 80 4.18 30.71 -16.56
CA MET A 80 4.52 30.73 -15.14
C MET A 80 5.16 32.08 -14.79
N THR A 81 4.80 32.64 -13.64
CA THR A 81 5.52 33.81 -13.10
C THR A 81 6.95 33.42 -12.71
N PRO A 82 7.92 34.37 -12.64
CA PRO A 82 9.28 34.09 -12.20
C PRO A 82 9.34 33.33 -10.86
N LYS A 83 8.46 33.67 -9.95
CA LYS A 83 8.33 33.00 -8.62
C LYS A 83 7.88 31.55 -8.72
N MET A 84 6.92 31.26 -9.61
CA MET A 84 6.50 29.88 -9.87
C MET A 84 7.59 29.11 -10.62
N VAL A 85 8.27 29.73 -11.56
CA VAL A 85 9.43 29.16 -12.27
C VAL A 85 10.55 28.84 -11.29
N GLU A 86 10.86 29.73 -10.36
CA GLU A 86 11.81 29.49 -9.28
C GLU A 86 11.38 28.32 -8.42
N TYR A 87 10.12 28.27 -8.01
CA TYR A 87 9.57 27.13 -7.24
C TYR A 87 9.74 25.80 -7.98
N VAL A 88 9.45 25.75 -9.28
CA VAL A 88 9.53 24.53 -10.10
C VAL A 88 10.98 24.19 -10.47
N ASN A 89 11.82 25.20 -10.76
CA ASN A 89 13.19 25.00 -11.25
C ASN A 89 14.27 25.12 -10.16
N ASN A 90 13.92 25.47 -8.94
CA ASN A 90 14.87 25.64 -7.81
C ASN A 90 15.53 24.31 -7.39
N PHE A 91 15.44 23.30 -8.23
CA PHE A 91 15.85 21.90 -8.06
C PHE A 91 16.96 21.53 -9.04
N GLN A 92 18.00 22.33 -9.11
CA GLN A 92 19.24 21.98 -9.80
C GLN A 92 20.02 20.92 -8.98
N LEU A 93 19.35 19.85 -8.57
CA LEU A 93 20.02 18.69 -8.05
C LEU A 93 20.51 17.88 -9.25
N ASP A 94 21.82 17.80 -9.42
CA ASP A 94 22.43 16.95 -10.43
C ASP A 94 22.39 15.48 -10.00
N TYR A 95 21.99 14.59 -10.91
CA TYR A 95 21.88 13.16 -10.59
C TYR A 95 23.23 12.54 -10.24
N GLN A 96 24.28 12.89 -10.97
CA GLN A 96 25.60 12.30 -10.72
C GLN A 96 26.15 12.77 -9.37
N ALA A 97 25.97 14.05 -9.04
CA ALA A 97 26.37 14.58 -7.74
C ALA A 97 25.59 13.89 -6.60
N PHE A 98 24.28 13.66 -6.77
CA PHE A 98 23.48 12.93 -5.78
C PHE A 98 23.89 11.47 -5.67
N LYS A 99 24.18 10.82 -6.81
CA LYS A 99 24.66 9.42 -6.82
C LYS A 99 26.00 9.31 -6.07
N ILE A 100 26.96 10.19 -6.34
CA ILE A 100 28.25 10.25 -5.62
C ILE A 100 28.00 10.46 -4.11
N TYR A 101 27.06 11.33 -3.72
CA TYR A 101 26.69 11.53 -2.33
C TYR A 101 26.23 10.22 -1.67
N VAL A 102 25.33 9.47 -2.33
CA VAL A 102 24.84 8.18 -1.82
C VAL A 102 25.95 7.13 -1.82
N ASP A 103 26.74 7.03 -2.88
CA ASP A 103 27.86 6.09 -2.96
C ASP A 103 28.87 6.32 -1.83
N ASN A 104 29.19 7.58 -1.50
CA ASN A 104 30.05 7.95 -0.37
C ASN A 104 29.41 7.62 0.99
N MET A 105 28.08 7.76 1.13
CA MET A 105 27.36 7.39 2.36
C MET A 105 27.49 5.89 2.63
N PHE A 106 27.39 5.05 1.60
CA PHE A 106 27.44 3.59 1.71
C PHE A 106 28.84 2.99 1.41
N GLU A 107 29.86 3.84 1.30
CA GLU A 107 31.24 3.36 1.10
C GLU A 107 31.72 2.54 2.31
N GLY A 108 32.07 1.28 2.07
CA GLY A 108 32.49 0.35 3.12
C GLY A 108 31.38 -0.15 4.05
N ALA A 109 30.10 0.18 3.73
CA ALA A 109 28.98 -0.30 4.52
C ALA A 109 28.85 -1.82 4.46
N LYS A 110 28.60 -2.44 5.61
CA LYS A 110 28.55 -3.90 5.79
C LYS A 110 27.28 -4.29 6.57
N MET A 111 26.52 -5.21 6.02
CA MET A 111 25.36 -5.81 6.69
C MET A 111 25.79 -7.16 7.30
N PRO A 112 25.54 -7.40 8.60
CA PRO A 112 25.87 -8.67 9.23
C PRO A 112 24.95 -9.79 8.72
N ILE A 113 25.55 -10.94 8.42
CA ILE A 113 24.84 -12.21 8.25
C ILE A 113 24.85 -12.91 9.61
N LYS A 114 23.67 -13.23 10.13
CA LYS A 114 23.49 -13.90 11.42
C LYS A 114 23.13 -15.37 11.20
N ASN A 115 23.68 -16.24 12.04
CA ASN A 115 23.29 -17.65 12.11
C ASN A 115 21.94 -17.82 12.83
N ASP A 116 21.47 -19.05 12.95
CA ASP A 116 20.18 -19.41 13.58
C ASP A 116 20.14 -19.02 15.09
N ASP A 117 21.29 -18.91 15.74
CA ASP A 117 21.42 -18.48 17.14
C ASP A 117 21.49 -16.96 17.28
N GLY A 118 21.47 -16.22 16.16
CA GLY A 118 21.55 -14.75 16.11
C GLY A 118 22.98 -14.20 16.21
N GLU A 119 24.00 -15.04 16.21
CA GLU A 119 25.40 -14.65 16.18
C GLU A 119 25.83 -14.26 14.76
N ILE A 120 26.74 -13.30 14.66
CA ILE A 120 27.23 -12.82 13.35
C ILE A 120 28.23 -13.84 12.82
N GLU A 121 27.92 -14.46 11.68
CA GLU A 121 28.82 -15.38 10.97
C GLU A 121 29.70 -14.67 9.94
N ASP A 122 29.16 -13.68 9.23
CA ASP A 122 29.85 -13.00 8.14
C ASP A 122 29.23 -11.62 7.90
N TYR A 123 29.82 -10.89 6.97
CA TYR A 123 29.34 -9.58 6.53
C TYR A 123 29.26 -9.53 5.00
N VAL A 124 28.17 -8.97 4.48
CA VAL A 124 28.02 -8.68 3.05
C VAL A 124 28.06 -7.18 2.80
N ASP A 125 28.50 -6.79 1.61
CA ASP A 125 28.45 -5.39 1.20
C ASP A 125 27.02 -4.90 1.19
N PHE A 126 26.78 -3.78 1.86
CA PHE A 126 25.45 -3.14 1.92
C PHE A 126 25.42 -1.90 1.05
N ARG A 127 24.73 -1.96 -0.07
CA ARG A 127 24.59 -0.84 -1.01
C ARG A 127 23.17 -0.75 -1.54
N PRO A 128 22.63 0.46 -1.71
CA PRO A 128 21.33 0.65 -2.36
C PRO A 128 21.45 0.29 -3.85
N HIS A 129 20.39 -0.31 -4.38
CA HIS A 129 20.26 -0.55 -5.81
C HIS A 129 20.10 0.78 -6.58
N GLU A 130 20.51 0.79 -7.85
CA GLU A 130 20.43 1.98 -8.71
C GLU A 130 19.00 2.56 -8.77
N TYR A 131 17.96 1.72 -8.79
CA TYR A 131 16.58 2.19 -8.79
C TYR A 131 16.18 2.88 -7.48
N GLN A 132 16.78 2.50 -6.34
CA GLN A 132 16.54 3.14 -5.04
C GLN A 132 17.17 4.54 -5.00
N ILE A 133 18.39 4.66 -5.52
CA ILE A 133 19.09 5.95 -5.67
C ILE A 133 18.28 6.86 -6.59
N LYS A 134 17.82 6.34 -7.73
CA LYS A 134 17.02 7.09 -8.69
C LYS A 134 15.65 7.51 -8.13
N ALA A 135 15.02 6.66 -7.33
CA ALA A 135 13.78 6.99 -6.62
C ALA A 135 14.00 8.14 -5.63
N ALA A 136 15.00 8.02 -4.74
CA ALA A 136 15.34 9.05 -3.77
C ALA A 136 15.68 10.38 -4.46
N TYR A 137 16.54 10.35 -5.48
CA TYR A 137 16.86 11.53 -6.30
C TYR A 137 15.62 12.21 -6.86
N THR A 138 14.74 11.43 -7.51
CA THR A 138 13.55 11.99 -8.15
C THR A 138 12.63 12.64 -7.11
N LEU A 139 12.41 11.98 -5.98
CA LEU A 139 11.57 12.50 -4.91
C LEU A 139 12.15 13.79 -4.30
N ILE A 140 13.46 13.84 -4.05
CA ILE A 140 14.13 15.05 -3.54
C ILE A 140 14.03 16.17 -4.55
N LYS A 141 14.28 15.90 -5.82
CA LYS A 141 14.23 16.89 -6.90
C LYS A 141 12.92 17.66 -6.93
N TYR A 142 11.81 17.05 -6.59
CA TYR A 142 10.49 17.72 -6.59
C TYR A 142 10.06 18.26 -5.21
N ARG A 143 10.84 18.09 -4.14
CA ARG A 143 10.57 18.51 -2.74
C ARG A 143 9.20 18.10 -2.20
N LYS A 144 8.11 18.37 -2.94
CA LYS A 144 6.74 17.90 -2.67
C LYS A 144 6.40 16.88 -3.73
N ALA A 145 6.43 15.59 -3.40
CA ALA A 145 6.35 14.52 -4.38
C ALA A 145 5.83 13.21 -3.79
N CYS A 146 5.19 12.41 -4.64
CA CYS A 146 4.84 11.03 -4.34
C CYS A 146 5.59 10.04 -5.23
N GLY A 147 5.96 8.90 -4.65
CA GLY A 147 6.48 7.73 -5.34
C GLY A 147 5.53 6.54 -5.22
N GLU A 148 5.09 6.00 -6.35
CA GLU A 148 4.43 4.71 -6.41
C GLU A 148 5.50 3.63 -6.57
N ILE A 149 5.88 3.01 -5.45
CA ILE A 149 7.04 2.13 -5.34
C ILE A 149 6.59 0.78 -4.79
N SER A 150 6.77 -0.27 -5.57
CA SER A 150 6.36 -1.64 -5.19
C SER A 150 6.81 -2.01 -3.77
N THR A 151 6.02 -2.81 -3.06
CA THR A 151 6.25 -3.16 -1.65
C THR A 151 7.60 -3.81 -1.39
N SER A 152 8.16 -4.54 -2.36
CA SER A 152 9.46 -5.23 -2.22
C SER A 152 10.66 -4.41 -2.68
N ALA A 153 10.47 -3.15 -3.10
CA ALA A 153 11.54 -2.29 -3.61
C ALA A 153 12.43 -1.66 -2.52
N GLY A 154 12.24 -1.99 -1.24
CA GLY A 154 13.02 -1.40 -0.16
C GLY A 154 12.66 0.06 0.13
N LYS A 155 11.36 0.40 0.18
CA LYS A 155 10.87 1.75 0.51
C LYS A 155 11.52 2.35 1.76
N THR A 156 11.76 1.51 2.79
CA THR A 156 12.38 1.96 4.04
C THR A 156 13.83 2.42 3.81
N LEU A 157 14.60 1.75 2.94
CA LEU A 157 15.96 2.20 2.59
C LEU A 157 15.92 3.48 1.75
N ILE A 158 14.98 3.61 0.82
CA ILE A 158 14.78 4.85 0.06
C ILE A 158 14.48 6.00 1.03
N SER A 159 13.57 5.80 1.98
CA SER A 159 13.23 6.82 2.97
C SER A 159 14.38 7.14 3.94
N PHE A 160 15.24 6.17 4.25
CA PHE A 160 16.45 6.41 5.02
C PHE A 160 17.44 7.31 4.25
N ILE A 161 17.66 7.06 2.96
CA ILE A 161 18.49 7.93 2.11
C ILE A 161 17.93 9.36 2.07
N LEU A 162 16.59 9.50 1.93
CA LEU A 162 15.91 10.80 1.99
C LEU A 162 16.18 11.51 3.33
N PHE A 163 16.02 10.79 4.43
CA PHE A 163 16.24 11.31 5.78
C PHE A 163 17.68 11.81 5.97
N LYS A 164 18.68 10.99 5.61
CA LYS A 164 20.10 11.39 5.70
C LYS A 164 20.37 12.65 4.88
N TYR A 165 19.87 12.71 3.66
CA TYR A 165 19.99 13.90 2.82
C TYR A 165 19.35 15.14 3.47
N PHE A 166 18.16 15.00 4.06
CA PHE A 166 17.49 16.14 4.70
C PHE A 166 18.30 16.68 5.88
N VAL A 167 18.86 15.80 6.71
CA VAL A 167 19.70 16.18 7.86
C VAL A 167 20.95 16.91 7.37
N ASP A 168 21.64 16.39 6.35
CA ASP A 168 22.85 16.97 5.78
C ASP A 168 22.55 18.33 5.10
N MET A 169 21.33 18.53 4.59
CA MET A 169 20.85 19.82 4.08
C MET A 169 20.32 20.77 5.18
N GLY A 170 20.59 20.46 6.45
CA GLY A 170 20.29 21.30 7.61
C GLY A 170 18.82 21.27 8.06
N VAL A 171 18.07 20.22 7.74
CA VAL A 171 16.74 20.00 8.31
C VAL A 171 16.90 19.49 9.75
N LYS A 172 16.40 20.24 10.71
CA LYS A 172 16.56 19.92 12.15
C LYS A 172 15.65 18.79 12.61
N LYS A 173 14.39 18.76 12.12
CA LYS A 173 13.41 17.74 12.50
C LYS A 173 12.69 17.19 11.27
N VAL A 174 12.57 15.86 11.23
CA VAL A 174 11.86 15.10 10.19
C VAL A 174 10.68 14.35 10.81
N LEU A 175 9.50 14.50 10.23
CA LEU A 175 8.31 13.76 10.61
C LEU A 175 8.15 12.54 9.70
N TYR A 176 8.09 11.33 10.28
CA TYR A 176 7.81 10.11 9.56
C TYR A 176 6.42 9.58 9.92
N ILE A 177 5.50 9.61 8.98
CA ILE A 177 4.09 9.27 9.20
C ILE A 177 3.80 7.87 8.66
N VAL A 178 3.20 7.03 9.51
CA VAL A 178 2.85 5.63 9.21
C VAL A 178 1.41 5.30 9.63
N PRO A 179 0.79 4.25 9.06
CA PRO A 179 -0.57 3.86 9.43
C PRO A 179 -0.69 3.19 10.81
N SER A 180 0.34 2.48 11.28
CA SER A 180 0.28 1.72 12.55
C SER A 180 1.52 1.91 13.42
N VAL A 181 1.39 1.62 14.72
CA VAL A 181 2.49 1.70 15.69
C VAL A 181 3.53 0.60 15.41
N ASP A 182 3.08 -0.59 14.99
CA ASP A 182 3.98 -1.70 14.64
C ASP A 182 4.89 -1.30 13.47
N LEU A 183 4.33 -0.63 12.45
CA LEU A 183 5.11 -0.12 11.33
C LEU A 183 6.06 1.01 11.74
N ALA A 184 5.66 1.86 12.72
CA ALA A 184 6.54 2.89 13.27
C ALA A 184 7.76 2.28 13.96
N ASN A 185 7.56 1.28 14.81
CA ASN A 185 8.64 0.58 15.50
C ASN A 185 9.56 -0.13 14.49
N GLN A 186 8.97 -0.89 13.57
CA GLN A 186 9.74 -1.61 12.53
C GLN A 186 10.58 -0.67 11.66
N SER A 187 10.02 0.49 11.29
CA SER A 187 10.76 1.48 10.49
C SER A 187 11.88 2.14 11.29
N ALA A 188 11.65 2.43 12.58
CA ALA A 188 12.64 2.97 13.48
C ALA A 188 13.82 2.00 13.67
N GLU A 189 13.54 0.73 13.98
CA GLU A 189 14.55 -0.33 14.09
C GLU A 189 15.37 -0.48 12.79
N LYS A 190 14.71 -0.44 11.61
CA LYS A 190 15.40 -0.48 10.33
C LYS A 190 16.33 0.71 10.10
N TYR A 191 15.97 1.90 10.58
CA TYR A 191 16.83 3.08 10.48
C TYR A 191 18.07 2.94 11.37
N GLU A 192 17.92 2.37 12.57
CA GLU A 192 19.05 2.04 13.46
C GLU A 192 19.93 0.97 12.84
N ASP A 193 19.36 -0.08 12.26
CA ASP A 193 20.09 -1.12 11.52
C ASP A 193 20.91 -0.50 10.38
N TYR A 194 20.27 0.29 9.49
CA TYR A 194 20.96 0.89 8.34
C TYR A 194 22.10 1.82 8.77
N GLU A 195 21.90 2.60 9.82
CA GLU A 195 22.98 3.43 10.37
C GLU A 195 24.13 2.58 10.90
N SER A 196 23.83 1.47 11.59
CA SER A 196 24.86 0.56 12.12
C SER A 196 25.68 -0.13 11.03
N TYR A 197 25.13 -0.24 9.81
CA TYR A 197 25.82 -0.85 8.66
C TYR A 197 26.79 0.11 7.98
N LEU A 198 26.65 1.43 8.18
CA LEU A 198 27.52 2.42 7.56
C LEU A 198 28.90 2.42 8.21
N ALA A 199 29.97 2.47 7.41
CA ALA A 199 31.34 2.54 7.92
C ALA A 199 31.64 3.87 8.62
N LYS A 200 30.98 4.95 8.19
CA LYS A 200 31.11 6.30 8.73
C LYS A 200 29.87 6.62 9.57
N HIS A 201 29.93 6.29 10.87
CA HIS A 201 28.87 6.65 11.81
C HIS A 201 28.92 8.15 12.13
N ASN A 202 27.98 8.90 11.62
CA ASN A 202 27.79 10.29 12.00
C ASN A 202 26.49 10.42 12.80
N HIS A 203 26.55 9.96 14.05
CA HIS A 203 25.40 9.84 14.95
C HIS A 203 25.05 11.20 15.58
N ASN A 204 24.60 12.15 14.74
CA ASN A 204 24.12 13.47 15.22
C ASN A 204 22.58 13.55 15.25
N TRP A 205 21.88 12.41 15.32
CA TRP A 205 20.42 12.39 15.30
C TRP A 205 19.85 11.27 16.18
N GLU A 206 18.66 11.51 16.70
CA GLU A 206 17.94 10.60 17.57
C GLU A 206 16.58 10.24 16.97
N ILE A 207 16.15 9.00 17.20
CA ILE A 207 14.86 8.46 16.77
C ILE A 207 13.87 8.50 17.93
N GLY A 208 12.66 9.00 17.67
CA GLY A 208 11.52 8.96 18.57
C GLY A 208 10.33 8.25 17.94
N VAL A 209 9.68 7.34 18.68
CA VAL A 209 8.42 6.70 18.25
C VAL A 209 7.28 7.19 19.12
N LEU A 210 6.35 7.93 18.52
CA LEU A 210 5.19 8.51 19.19
C LEU A 210 4.05 7.49 19.26
N ARG A 211 3.81 6.95 20.45
CA ARG A 211 2.75 5.96 20.73
C ARG A 211 1.84 6.43 21.88
N SER A 212 0.69 5.78 22.02
CA SER A 212 -0.18 6.00 23.18
C SER A 212 0.43 5.39 24.45
N GLY A 213 0.16 6.00 25.63
CA GLY A 213 0.61 5.46 26.90
C GLY A 213 2.00 5.90 27.36
N LEU A 214 2.72 6.75 26.59
CA LEU A 214 3.98 7.34 27.04
C LEU A 214 3.76 8.23 28.28
N LYS A 215 4.61 8.08 29.31
CA LYS A 215 4.67 8.99 30.44
C LYS A 215 5.17 10.37 29.99
N LYS A 216 4.87 11.43 30.78
CA LYS A 216 5.19 12.81 30.39
C LYS A 216 6.66 13.02 30.04
N ALA A 217 7.60 12.57 30.86
CA ALA A 217 9.04 12.71 30.60
C ALA A 217 9.51 11.92 29.36
N GLU A 218 8.98 10.70 29.16
CA GLU A 218 9.25 9.88 27.98
C GLU A 218 8.71 10.54 26.70
N LYS A 219 7.53 11.13 26.78
CA LYS A 219 6.91 11.85 25.68
C LYS A 219 7.72 13.10 25.30
N GLU A 220 8.18 13.89 26.27
CA GLU A 220 9.03 15.07 26.04
C GLU A 220 10.34 14.66 25.36
N ARG A 221 10.97 13.56 25.82
CA ARG A 221 12.17 13.02 25.19
C ARG A 221 11.91 12.59 23.74
N VAL A 222 10.84 11.83 23.49
CA VAL A 222 10.47 11.38 22.14
C VAL A 222 10.20 12.58 21.22
N GLU A 223 9.52 13.61 21.71
CA GLU A 223 9.21 14.83 20.93
C GLU A 223 10.45 15.70 20.67
N SER A 224 11.56 15.54 21.42
CA SER A 224 12.83 16.25 21.16
C SER A 224 13.70 15.62 20.07
N CYS A 225 13.43 14.37 19.68
CA CYS A 225 14.21 13.65 18.69
C CYS A 225 14.22 14.33 17.30
N ASN A 226 15.29 14.10 16.54
CA ASN A 226 15.45 14.67 15.19
C ASN A 226 14.52 14.04 14.17
N ILE A 227 14.28 12.72 14.27
CA ILE A 227 13.27 12.03 13.47
C ILE A 227 12.19 11.48 14.38
N LEU A 228 10.95 11.82 14.09
CA LEU A 228 9.80 11.40 14.87
C LEU A 228 8.88 10.52 14.02
N PHE A 229 8.80 9.24 14.39
CA PHE A 229 7.84 8.30 13.82
C PHE A 229 6.50 8.44 14.55
N GLY A 230 5.42 8.61 13.79
CA GLY A 230 4.09 8.76 14.38
C GLY A 230 2.98 8.23 13.48
N THR A 231 1.89 7.78 14.10
CA THR A 231 0.70 7.38 13.35
C THR A 231 -0.19 8.58 13.03
N PHE A 232 -0.96 8.49 11.94
CA PHE A 232 -1.95 9.52 11.59
C PHE A 232 -2.88 9.86 12.76
N GLN A 233 -3.31 8.84 13.52
CA GLN A 233 -4.22 9.00 14.64
C GLN A 233 -3.60 9.77 15.81
N SER A 234 -2.32 9.52 16.10
CA SER A 234 -1.60 10.21 17.18
C SER A 234 -1.26 11.65 16.82
N LEU A 235 -0.89 11.88 15.54
CA LEU A 235 -0.48 13.19 15.04
C LEU A 235 -1.66 14.14 14.85
N CYS A 236 -2.81 13.68 14.35
CA CYS A 236 -4.00 14.52 14.19
C CYS A 236 -4.49 15.21 15.48
N LYS A 237 -4.12 14.66 16.63
CA LYS A 237 -4.50 15.20 17.96
C LYS A 237 -3.56 16.30 18.46
N ARG A 238 -2.46 16.60 17.73
CA ARG A 238 -1.48 17.59 18.15
C ARG A 238 -1.88 19.00 17.72
N GLY A 239 -1.51 19.97 18.55
CA GLY A 239 -1.66 21.39 18.24
C GLY A 239 -0.64 21.88 17.21
N ASP A 240 -0.84 23.07 16.68
CA ASP A 240 -0.03 23.64 15.60
C ASP A 240 1.43 23.89 16.02
N GLU A 241 1.67 24.26 17.29
CA GLU A 241 3.02 24.46 17.84
C GLU A 241 3.92 23.23 17.69
N PHE A 242 3.35 22.03 17.84
CA PHE A 242 4.08 20.78 17.69
C PHE A 242 4.71 20.64 16.31
N PHE A 243 4.06 21.18 15.26
CA PHE A 243 4.47 20.97 13.87
C PHE A 243 5.44 22.04 13.34
N LYS A 244 5.68 23.13 14.07
CA LYS A 244 6.49 24.27 13.61
C LYS A 244 7.95 23.91 13.32
N ASP A 245 8.51 22.95 14.06
CA ASP A 245 9.94 22.61 13.95
C ASP A 245 10.27 21.63 12.84
N PHE A 246 9.25 21.00 12.22
CA PHE A 246 9.48 20.02 11.17
C PHE A 246 9.78 20.70 9.84
N GLY A 247 11.00 20.45 9.31
CA GLY A 247 11.42 20.93 7.99
C GLY A 247 11.21 19.92 6.86
N ALA A 248 10.97 18.64 7.21
CA ALA A 248 10.65 17.59 6.25
C ALA A 248 9.60 16.63 6.81
N CYS A 249 8.80 16.05 5.89
CA CYS A 249 7.84 15.01 6.20
C CYS A 249 7.97 13.87 5.18
N ILE A 250 8.04 12.65 5.69
CA ILE A 250 7.95 11.42 4.90
C ILE A 250 6.67 10.69 5.32
N CYS A 251 5.79 10.42 4.37
CA CYS A 251 4.53 9.73 4.58
C CYS A 251 4.60 8.36 3.94
N ASP A 252 4.81 7.33 4.75
CA ASP A 252 4.79 5.94 4.27
C ASP A 252 3.36 5.42 4.19
N GLU A 253 3.11 4.58 3.21
CA GLU A 253 1.78 4.10 2.84
C GLU A 253 0.77 5.28 2.72
N ALA A 254 1.18 6.33 2.00
CA ALA A 254 0.44 7.60 1.87
C ALA A 254 -1.04 7.44 1.47
N HIS A 255 -1.40 6.32 0.87
CA HIS A 255 -2.77 5.98 0.48
C HIS A 255 -3.67 5.55 1.67
N HIS A 256 -3.08 5.16 2.81
CA HIS A 256 -3.82 4.70 4.01
C HIS A 256 -4.44 5.82 4.82
N SER A 257 -3.85 6.96 4.76
CA SER A 257 -4.36 8.11 5.48
C SER A 257 -5.66 8.57 4.83
N GLY A 258 -6.74 8.45 5.53
CA GLY A 258 -7.92 9.19 5.13
C GLY A 258 -7.48 10.63 4.82
N THR A 259 -7.79 11.12 3.62
CA THR A 259 -7.37 12.41 3.09
C THR A 259 -7.54 13.56 4.09
N THR A 260 -8.55 13.47 4.96
CA THR A 260 -8.77 14.38 6.08
C THR A 260 -7.63 14.38 7.10
N SER A 261 -6.99 13.25 7.36
CA SER A 261 -5.89 13.15 8.35
C SER A 261 -4.60 13.74 7.82
N ILE A 262 -4.21 13.43 6.57
CA ILE A 262 -3.07 14.08 5.91
C ILE A 262 -3.26 15.58 5.87
N LYS A 263 -4.44 16.04 5.44
CA LYS A 263 -4.77 17.46 5.42
C LYS A 263 -4.52 18.11 6.77
N LYS A 264 -5.13 17.56 7.84
CA LYS A 264 -5.01 18.09 9.22
C LYS A 264 -3.56 18.17 9.69
N ILE A 265 -2.69 17.24 9.31
CA ILE A 265 -1.29 17.22 9.71
C ILE A 265 -0.48 18.19 8.85
N LEU A 266 -0.53 18.04 7.54
CA LEU A 266 0.36 18.79 6.63
C LEU A 266 0.03 20.28 6.55
N THR A 267 -1.23 20.69 6.75
CA THR A 267 -1.59 22.10 6.84
C THR A 267 -1.03 22.80 8.08
N LYS A 268 -0.69 22.05 9.13
CA LYS A 268 -0.04 22.56 10.35
C LYS A 268 1.49 22.64 10.23
N CYS A 269 2.05 21.88 9.30
CA CYS A 269 3.50 21.83 9.05
C CYS A 269 3.93 22.99 8.14
N ILE A 270 3.87 24.22 8.63
CA ILE A 270 4.07 25.43 7.85
C ILE A 270 5.51 25.65 7.34
N ASN A 271 6.50 24.98 7.95
CA ASN A 271 7.93 25.14 7.66
C ASN A 271 8.50 23.98 6.80
N LEU A 272 7.65 23.12 6.23
CA LEU A 272 8.12 22.01 5.40
C LEU A 272 8.81 22.48 4.13
N ARG A 273 10.09 22.12 4.02
CA ARG A 273 10.87 22.22 2.77
C ARG A 273 10.62 21.00 1.88
N TYR A 274 10.43 19.81 2.50
CA TYR A 274 10.22 18.54 1.82
C TYR A 274 8.97 17.86 2.35
N SER A 275 8.12 17.37 1.44
CA SER A 275 6.93 16.58 1.73
C SER A 275 6.89 15.40 0.76
N ILE A 276 7.26 14.23 1.23
CA ILE A 276 7.43 13.04 0.38
C ILE A 276 6.43 11.97 0.80
N GLY A 277 5.67 11.46 -0.17
CA GLY A 277 4.81 10.30 0.01
C GLY A 277 5.36 9.08 -0.71
N VAL A 278 5.43 7.94 -0.04
CA VAL A 278 5.78 6.67 -0.66
C VAL A 278 4.66 5.66 -0.43
N THR A 279 4.36 4.85 -1.44
CA THR A 279 3.33 3.80 -1.33
C THR A 279 3.52 2.74 -2.39
N GLY A 280 3.17 1.49 -2.07
CA GLY A 280 3.17 0.39 -3.05
C GLY A 280 2.00 0.44 -4.03
N THR A 281 0.95 1.18 -3.69
CA THR A 281 -0.28 1.29 -4.49
C THR A 281 -0.84 2.70 -4.38
N PHE A 282 -0.84 3.43 -5.49
CA PHE A 282 -1.47 4.74 -5.54
C PHE A 282 -2.95 4.59 -5.97
N PRO A 283 -3.87 5.39 -5.43
CA PRO A 283 -5.26 5.39 -5.91
C PRO A 283 -5.34 5.69 -7.41
N LYS A 284 -6.41 5.22 -8.08
CA LYS A 284 -6.60 5.48 -9.51
C LYS A 284 -6.43 6.95 -9.84
N GLN A 285 -5.73 7.24 -10.94
CA GLN A 285 -5.30 8.59 -11.33
C GLN A 285 -6.42 9.64 -11.30
N ASN A 286 -7.66 9.28 -11.63
CA ASN A 286 -8.78 10.22 -11.68
C ASN A 286 -9.69 10.16 -10.44
N SER A 287 -9.27 9.47 -9.36
CA SER A 287 -10.06 9.43 -8.12
C SER A 287 -9.84 10.68 -7.27
N ILE A 288 -10.86 11.04 -6.48
CA ILE A 288 -10.74 12.11 -5.47
C ILE A 288 -9.56 11.86 -4.54
N THR A 289 -9.43 10.63 -4.04
CA THR A 289 -8.37 10.26 -3.11
C THR A 289 -6.99 10.49 -3.69
N ASN A 290 -6.80 10.21 -5.00
CA ASN A 290 -5.54 10.49 -5.69
C ASN A 290 -5.23 11.99 -5.69
N LEU A 291 -6.18 12.83 -6.13
CA LEU A 291 -6.01 14.29 -6.17
C LEU A 291 -5.82 14.89 -4.77
N GLU A 292 -6.51 14.36 -3.76
CA GLU A 292 -6.35 14.83 -2.38
C GLU A 292 -4.97 14.52 -1.82
N ILE A 293 -4.43 13.32 -2.04
CA ILE A 293 -3.06 12.97 -1.63
C ILE A 293 -2.06 13.89 -2.32
N GLN A 294 -2.16 14.04 -3.64
CA GLN A 294 -1.29 14.93 -4.39
C GLN A 294 -1.41 16.39 -3.92
N SER A 295 -2.61 16.87 -3.62
CA SER A 295 -2.85 18.24 -3.14
C SER A 295 -2.00 18.61 -1.93
N TYR A 296 -1.82 17.69 -0.99
CA TYR A 296 -1.12 17.96 0.28
C TYR A 296 0.32 17.49 0.30
N ILE A 297 0.63 16.37 -0.35
CA ILE A 297 1.99 15.83 -0.38
C ILE A 297 2.75 16.33 -1.60
N GLY A 298 2.19 16.15 -2.79
CA GLY A 298 2.80 16.50 -4.08
C GLY A 298 2.44 15.49 -5.17
N PRO A 299 2.80 15.78 -6.44
CA PRO A 299 2.48 14.94 -7.58
C PRO A 299 3.21 13.59 -7.54
N VAL A 300 2.66 12.59 -8.24
CA VAL A 300 3.33 11.30 -8.45
C VAL A 300 4.40 11.47 -9.53
N VAL A 301 5.66 11.49 -9.12
CA VAL A 301 6.82 11.75 -10.01
C VAL A 301 7.68 10.52 -10.29
N TYR A 302 7.51 9.46 -9.52
CA TYR A 302 8.27 8.21 -9.68
C TYR A 302 7.34 7.02 -9.57
N LYS A 303 7.49 6.06 -10.50
CA LYS A 303 6.75 4.78 -10.48
C LYS A 303 7.72 3.64 -10.69
N LEU A 304 7.60 2.61 -9.84
CA LEU A 304 8.36 1.38 -9.92
C LEU A 304 7.42 0.21 -9.68
N THR A 305 7.16 -0.56 -10.72
CA THR A 305 6.25 -1.70 -10.69
C THR A 305 6.95 -2.97 -10.22
N SER A 306 6.17 -3.97 -9.79
CA SER A 306 6.71 -5.29 -9.42
C SER A 306 7.39 -5.99 -10.59
N ASP A 307 6.85 -5.85 -11.81
CA ASP A 307 7.44 -6.39 -13.03
C ASP A 307 8.83 -5.80 -13.32
N GLN A 308 8.98 -4.48 -13.17
CA GLN A 308 10.28 -3.84 -13.32
C GLN A 308 11.31 -4.33 -12.29
N LEU A 309 10.87 -4.66 -11.07
CA LEU A 309 11.76 -5.23 -10.04
C LEU A 309 12.17 -6.67 -10.35
N ILE A 310 11.25 -7.50 -10.84
CA ILE A 310 11.52 -8.88 -11.23
C ILE A 310 12.52 -8.92 -12.38
N ASN A 311 12.37 -8.01 -13.38
CA ASN A 311 13.26 -7.91 -14.53
C ASN A 311 14.65 -7.32 -14.19
N GLN A 312 14.81 -6.69 -13.04
CA GLN A 312 16.11 -6.27 -12.53
C GLN A 312 16.65 -7.41 -11.66
N GLU A 313 17.48 -8.25 -12.24
CA GLU A 313 18.08 -9.45 -11.61
C GLU A 313 18.33 -9.27 -10.10
N HIS A 314 17.74 -10.17 -9.29
CA HIS A 314 17.83 -10.21 -7.82
C HIS A 314 17.02 -9.18 -7.01
N ALA A 315 16.24 -8.30 -7.62
CA ALA A 315 15.47 -7.31 -6.85
C ALA A 315 14.19 -7.89 -6.21
N ALA A 316 13.59 -8.91 -6.82
CA ALA A 316 12.39 -9.56 -6.31
C ALA A 316 12.25 -11.02 -6.79
N THR A 317 11.63 -11.85 -5.95
CA THR A 317 11.30 -13.25 -6.27
C THR A 317 10.20 -13.32 -7.34
N PRO A 318 10.34 -14.11 -8.42
CA PRO A 318 9.28 -14.30 -9.40
C PRO A 318 8.00 -14.87 -8.79
N ILE A 319 6.84 -14.35 -9.22
CA ILE A 319 5.52 -14.84 -8.80
C ILE A 319 4.80 -15.50 -9.97
N TYR A 320 4.21 -16.66 -9.69
CA TYR A 320 3.29 -17.39 -10.56
C TYR A 320 1.93 -17.45 -9.92
N VAL A 321 0.87 -17.15 -10.67
CA VAL A 321 -0.51 -17.21 -10.17
C VAL A 321 -1.20 -18.44 -10.70
N VAL A 322 -1.76 -19.26 -9.79
CA VAL A 322 -2.54 -20.44 -10.13
C VAL A 322 -3.96 -20.25 -9.61
N PHE A 323 -4.90 -20.04 -10.53
CA PHE A 323 -6.32 -19.98 -10.18
C PHE A 323 -6.86 -21.39 -9.91
N GLN A 324 -7.40 -21.59 -8.74
CA GLN A 324 -8.11 -22.80 -8.31
C GLN A 324 -9.61 -22.56 -8.51
N LEU A 325 -10.12 -22.87 -9.72
CA LEU A 325 -11.52 -22.62 -10.07
C LEU A 325 -12.40 -23.77 -9.50
N MET A 326 -13.08 -23.49 -8.40
CA MET A 326 -13.96 -24.43 -7.72
C MET A 326 -15.39 -24.25 -8.25
N ASN A 327 -15.84 -25.17 -9.09
CA ASN A 327 -17.18 -25.15 -9.66
C ASN A 327 -18.17 -25.84 -8.72
N TRP A 328 -19.18 -25.10 -8.28
CA TRP A 328 -20.25 -25.55 -7.40
C TRP A 328 -21.50 -26.01 -8.14
N ALA A 329 -21.39 -26.32 -9.44
CA ALA A 329 -22.53 -26.56 -10.33
C ALA A 329 -23.50 -27.66 -9.88
N THR A 330 -23.01 -28.62 -9.09
CA THR A 330 -23.76 -29.80 -8.68
C THR A 330 -24.42 -29.68 -7.30
N MET A 331 -24.17 -28.59 -6.54
CA MET A 331 -24.76 -28.41 -5.23
C MET A 331 -26.13 -27.70 -5.29
N ASP A 332 -27.12 -28.46 -4.99
CA ASP A 332 -28.43 -28.23 -4.36
C ASP A 332 -29.32 -27.02 -4.71
N GLU A 333 -30.65 -27.24 -4.72
CA GLU A 333 -31.75 -26.28 -4.98
C GLU A 333 -31.65 -24.96 -4.17
N LYS A 334 -31.10 -25.00 -2.96
CA LYS A 334 -30.89 -23.81 -2.12
C LYS A 334 -29.96 -22.77 -2.76
N ARG A 335 -28.97 -23.22 -3.53
CA ARG A 335 -28.04 -22.36 -4.27
C ARG A 335 -28.76 -21.62 -5.39
N GLN A 336 -29.63 -22.31 -6.10
CA GLN A 336 -30.41 -21.75 -7.21
C GLN A 336 -31.37 -20.65 -6.75
N LEU A 337 -32.10 -20.91 -5.64
CA LEU A 337 -32.96 -19.90 -5.01
C LEU A 337 -32.17 -18.67 -4.56
N TYR A 338 -31.00 -18.87 -4.02
CA TYR A 338 -30.12 -17.81 -3.57
C TYR A 338 -29.60 -16.97 -4.75
N TYR A 339 -29.16 -17.61 -5.81
CA TYR A 339 -28.66 -16.97 -7.01
C TYR A 339 -29.75 -16.13 -7.71
N ASN A 340 -30.94 -16.64 -7.83
CA ASN A 340 -32.08 -15.92 -8.42
C ASN A 340 -32.44 -14.66 -7.60
N ARG A 341 -32.36 -14.72 -6.27
CA ARG A 341 -32.54 -13.57 -5.39
C ARG A 341 -31.41 -12.53 -5.56
N ALA A 342 -30.17 -12.99 -5.70
CA ALA A 342 -29.02 -12.14 -5.94
C ALA A 342 -29.16 -11.37 -7.25
N GLN A 343 -29.59 -12.04 -8.32
CA GLN A 343 -29.83 -11.41 -9.62
C GLN A 343 -30.94 -10.36 -9.59
N LYS A 344 -32.04 -10.66 -8.89
CA LYS A 344 -33.12 -9.71 -8.72
C LYS A 344 -32.67 -8.45 -7.98
N ALA A 345 -31.86 -8.61 -6.94
CA ALA A 345 -31.31 -7.50 -6.18
C ALA A 345 -30.35 -6.62 -6.98
N ILE A 346 -29.53 -7.22 -7.85
CA ILE A 346 -28.61 -6.47 -8.75
C ILE A 346 -29.42 -5.65 -9.75
N ASN A 347 -30.48 -6.25 -10.33
CA ASN A 347 -31.35 -5.57 -11.28
C ASN A 347 -32.16 -4.44 -10.65
N ASP A 348 -32.49 -4.54 -9.35
CA ASP A 348 -33.24 -3.53 -8.59
C ASP A 348 -32.36 -2.37 -8.09
N GLU A 349 -31.04 -2.34 -8.45
CA GLU A 349 -30.05 -1.32 -8.06
C GLU A 349 -29.92 -1.08 -6.53
N ASP A 350 -30.35 -2.02 -5.70
CA ASP A 350 -30.29 -1.91 -4.23
C ASP A 350 -28.94 -2.38 -3.68
N MET A 351 -27.97 -1.47 -3.52
CA MET A 351 -26.64 -1.78 -2.99
C MET A 351 -26.66 -2.31 -1.54
N THR A 352 -27.62 -1.93 -0.72
CA THR A 352 -27.75 -2.46 0.64
C THR A 352 -28.07 -3.95 0.59
N LEU A 353 -28.91 -4.33 -0.34
CA LEU A 353 -29.22 -5.73 -0.61
C LEU A 353 -28.03 -6.46 -1.24
N GLY A 354 -27.32 -5.81 -2.19
CA GLY A 354 -26.10 -6.35 -2.79
C GLY A 354 -25.01 -6.68 -1.77
N SER A 355 -24.77 -5.83 -0.77
CA SER A 355 -23.82 -6.10 0.32
C SER A 355 -24.24 -7.28 1.19
N LYS A 356 -25.55 -7.42 1.47
CA LYS A 356 -26.09 -8.58 2.19
C LYS A 356 -25.91 -9.88 1.40
N LEU A 357 -26.11 -9.82 0.09
CA LEU A 357 -25.96 -10.98 -0.79
C LEU A 357 -24.50 -11.43 -0.92
N LEU A 358 -23.55 -10.50 -1.05
CA LEU A 358 -22.13 -10.85 -1.01
C LEU A 358 -21.76 -11.54 0.32
N LYS A 359 -22.26 -11.02 1.43
CA LYS A 359 -22.04 -11.64 2.75
C LYS A 359 -22.59 -13.05 2.81
N GLN A 360 -23.78 -13.29 2.26
CA GLN A 360 -24.40 -14.59 2.19
C GLN A 360 -23.62 -15.56 1.28
N GLU A 361 -23.10 -15.11 0.12
CA GLU A 361 -22.18 -15.92 -0.70
C GLU A 361 -20.95 -16.35 0.10
N GLN A 362 -20.33 -15.40 0.82
CA GLN A 362 -19.17 -15.69 1.67
C GLN A 362 -19.50 -16.67 2.80
N GLU A 363 -20.62 -16.46 3.49
CA GLU A 363 -21.09 -17.37 4.55
C GLU A 363 -21.36 -18.77 4.02
N PHE A 364 -21.96 -18.90 2.84
CA PHE A 364 -22.23 -20.18 2.20
C PHE A 364 -20.95 -20.96 1.94
N VAL A 365 -19.97 -20.37 1.26
CA VAL A 365 -18.71 -21.06 0.94
C VAL A 365 -17.83 -21.30 2.17
N ASN A 366 -17.83 -20.38 3.15
CA ASN A 366 -17.07 -20.51 4.38
C ASN A 366 -17.64 -21.56 5.35
N ASN A 367 -18.94 -21.87 5.27
CA ASN A 367 -19.55 -22.93 6.06
C ASN A 367 -19.43 -24.31 5.42
N SER A 368 -18.93 -24.41 4.19
CA SER A 368 -18.73 -25.70 3.52
C SER A 368 -17.50 -26.44 4.08
N TYR A 369 -17.76 -27.60 4.69
CA TYR A 369 -16.70 -28.49 5.16
C TYR A 369 -15.88 -29.06 3.98
N THR A 370 -16.53 -29.39 2.86
CA THR A 370 -15.87 -29.90 1.66
C THR A 370 -14.83 -28.90 1.14
N ARG A 371 -15.18 -27.60 1.11
CA ARG A 371 -14.28 -26.54 0.73
C ARG A 371 -13.10 -26.37 1.70
N LEU A 372 -13.41 -26.36 3.00
CA LEU A 372 -12.39 -26.27 4.04
C LEU A 372 -11.41 -27.44 3.95
N LYS A 373 -11.94 -28.66 3.82
CA LYS A 373 -11.15 -29.89 3.63
C LYS A 373 -10.27 -29.81 2.38
N PHE A 374 -10.83 -29.42 1.24
CA PHE A 374 -10.10 -29.32 -0.01
C PHE A 374 -8.90 -28.36 0.10
N ILE A 375 -9.12 -27.16 0.65
CA ILE A 375 -8.05 -26.15 0.78
C ILE A 375 -7.04 -26.61 1.84
N GLY A 376 -7.50 -27.19 2.95
CA GLY A 376 -6.64 -27.72 4.01
C GLY A 376 -5.76 -28.87 3.53
N ASP A 377 -6.33 -29.84 2.83
CA ASP A 377 -5.58 -30.97 2.24
C ASP A 377 -4.58 -30.50 1.20
N TYR A 378 -4.94 -29.46 0.43
CA TYR A 378 -4.02 -28.86 -0.53
C TYR A 378 -2.82 -28.21 0.17
N ALA A 379 -3.04 -27.49 1.28
CA ALA A 379 -1.98 -26.88 2.07
C ALA A 379 -1.10 -27.94 2.78
N ILE A 380 -1.69 -29.02 3.29
CA ILE A 380 -0.97 -30.14 3.93
C ILE A 380 -0.01 -30.81 2.96
N LYS A 381 -0.41 -31.00 1.70
CA LYS A 381 0.40 -31.65 0.66
C LYS A 381 1.56 -30.76 0.18
N MET A 382 1.53 -29.45 0.45
CA MET A 382 2.61 -28.56 0.03
C MET A 382 3.82 -28.73 0.94
N ALA A 383 4.99 -29.03 0.35
CA ALA A 383 6.29 -29.02 1.04
C ALA A 383 6.91 -27.62 0.93
N LYS A 384 6.17 -26.58 1.38
CA LYS A 384 6.52 -25.16 1.22
C LYS A 384 5.96 -24.32 2.34
N ASN A 385 6.71 -23.30 2.74
CA ASN A 385 6.24 -22.31 3.70
C ASN A 385 5.06 -21.55 3.12
N THR A 386 3.90 -21.72 3.75
CA THR A 386 2.62 -21.29 3.19
C THR A 386 1.93 -20.25 4.04
N LEU A 387 1.54 -19.13 3.41
CA LEU A 387 0.68 -18.11 4.01
C LEU A 387 -0.75 -18.27 3.48
N ILE A 388 -1.69 -18.63 4.34
CA ILE A 388 -3.12 -18.70 4.01
C ILE A 388 -3.80 -17.42 4.46
N ILE A 389 -4.39 -16.67 3.52
CA ILE A 389 -5.02 -15.38 3.78
C ILE A 389 -6.54 -15.48 3.67
N PHE A 390 -7.23 -15.06 4.72
CA PHE A 390 -8.69 -15.01 4.77
C PHE A 390 -9.22 -13.63 5.14
N CYS A 391 -10.47 -13.31 4.75
CA CYS A 391 -11.08 -12.00 4.96
C CYS A 391 -12.07 -11.95 6.12
N ASP A 392 -12.64 -13.08 6.54
CA ASP A 392 -13.68 -13.13 7.58
C ASP A 392 -13.12 -13.56 8.93
N VAL A 393 -13.15 -12.63 9.89
CA VAL A 393 -12.74 -12.89 11.28
C VAL A 393 -13.92 -13.37 12.14
N LYS A 394 -15.15 -12.90 11.85
CA LYS A 394 -16.32 -13.18 12.70
C LYS A 394 -16.85 -14.60 12.55
N GLY A 395 -16.80 -15.17 11.35
CA GLY A 395 -17.26 -16.53 11.07
C GLY A 395 -16.32 -17.63 11.57
N GLY A 396 -15.12 -17.28 12.06
CA GLY A 396 -14.14 -18.25 12.58
C GLY A 396 -13.54 -19.17 11.51
N TYR A 397 -13.74 -18.88 10.23
CA TYR A 397 -13.28 -19.74 9.14
C TYR A 397 -11.77 -19.96 9.15
N GLY A 398 -10.98 -18.89 9.32
CA GLY A 398 -9.53 -19.01 9.42
C GLY A 398 -9.06 -19.87 10.58
N ARG A 399 -9.72 -19.77 11.73
CA ARG A 399 -9.42 -20.61 12.91
C ARG A 399 -9.73 -22.07 12.63
N LYS A 400 -10.91 -22.38 12.08
CA LYS A 400 -11.29 -23.76 11.67
C LYS A 400 -10.30 -24.33 10.65
N MET A 401 -9.81 -23.51 9.72
CA MET A 401 -8.79 -23.91 8.75
C MET A 401 -7.47 -24.27 9.44
N ALA A 402 -7.00 -23.43 10.36
CA ALA A 402 -5.78 -23.69 11.12
C ALA A 402 -5.90 -24.96 11.98
N GLU A 403 -7.03 -25.14 12.68
CA GLU A 403 -7.33 -26.34 13.47
C GLU A 403 -7.36 -27.60 12.58
N TYR A 404 -8.07 -27.55 11.45
CA TYR A 404 -8.13 -28.66 10.51
C TYR A 404 -6.73 -29.09 10.03
N ILE A 405 -5.89 -28.14 9.62
CA ILE A 405 -4.54 -28.45 9.13
C ILE A 405 -3.68 -29.02 10.26
N LYS A 406 -3.77 -28.44 11.46
CA LYS A 406 -3.02 -28.90 12.64
C LYS A 406 -3.40 -30.33 13.04
N ASP A 407 -4.71 -30.68 13.02
CA ASP A 407 -5.21 -31.97 13.42
C ASP A 407 -4.92 -33.07 12.39
N ASN A 408 -4.65 -32.71 11.13
CA ASN A 408 -4.45 -33.67 10.02
C ASN A 408 -3.03 -33.64 9.44
N SER A 409 -2.06 -32.99 10.08
CA SER A 409 -0.66 -32.93 9.61
C SER A 409 0.32 -32.75 10.77
N ASP A 410 1.61 -32.96 10.48
CA ASP A 410 2.76 -32.70 11.35
C ASP A 410 3.36 -31.29 11.14
N LYS A 411 2.63 -30.41 10.44
CA LYS A 411 3.10 -29.06 10.12
C LYS A 411 2.98 -28.11 11.32
N ASN A 412 3.87 -27.12 11.36
CA ASN A 412 3.82 -26.02 12.31
C ASN A 412 2.75 -25.02 11.87
N VAL A 413 1.59 -25.02 12.50
CA VAL A 413 0.44 -24.20 12.10
C VAL A 413 0.20 -23.09 13.11
N TYR A 414 0.25 -21.84 12.65
CA TYR A 414 0.02 -20.64 13.44
C TYR A 414 -1.19 -19.86 12.93
N TYR A 415 -2.11 -19.51 13.84
CA TYR A 415 -3.26 -18.66 13.52
C TYR A 415 -3.00 -17.22 13.98
N VAL A 416 -3.25 -16.25 13.10
CA VAL A 416 -2.98 -14.83 13.38
C VAL A 416 -4.16 -13.95 12.95
N ASP A 417 -4.68 -13.19 13.90
CA ASP A 417 -5.71 -12.16 13.67
C ASP A 417 -5.37 -10.84 14.38
N GLY A 418 -6.28 -9.86 14.32
CA GLY A 418 -6.09 -8.55 14.95
C GLY A 418 -5.96 -8.58 16.47
N LYS A 419 -6.35 -9.68 17.13
CA LYS A 419 -6.25 -9.87 18.58
C LYS A 419 -4.97 -10.58 19.00
N THR A 420 -4.23 -11.17 18.08
CA THR A 420 -2.96 -11.84 18.37
C THR A 420 -1.94 -10.84 18.89
N PRO A 421 -1.33 -11.04 20.07
CA PRO A 421 -0.30 -10.15 20.62
C PRO A 421 0.87 -9.95 19.64
N SER A 422 1.50 -8.79 19.69
CA SER A 422 2.63 -8.43 18.80
C SER A 422 3.79 -9.41 18.95
N GLU A 423 4.15 -9.77 20.19
CA GLU A 423 5.21 -10.73 20.50
C GLU A 423 4.98 -12.11 19.84
N ASN A 424 3.73 -12.61 19.88
CA ASN A 424 3.41 -13.87 19.22
C ASN A 424 3.50 -13.76 17.69
N ARG A 425 3.12 -12.61 17.11
CA ARG A 425 3.24 -12.39 15.67
C ARG A 425 4.71 -12.40 15.24
N GLU A 426 5.59 -11.75 16.00
CA GLU A 426 7.04 -11.76 15.74
C GLU A 426 7.63 -13.16 15.86
N TYR A 427 7.24 -13.91 16.90
CA TYR A 427 7.66 -15.30 17.07
C TYR A 427 7.25 -16.18 15.88
N TYR A 428 6.00 -16.08 15.39
CA TYR A 428 5.53 -16.89 14.26
C TYR A 428 6.24 -16.51 12.94
N LYS A 429 6.58 -15.24 12.77
CA LYS A 429 7.40 -14.79 11.64
C LYS A 429 8.78 -15.40 11.69
N LYS A 430 9.42 -15.39 12.86
CA LYS A 430 10.73 -15.99 13.07
C LYS A 430 10.70 -17.48 12.74
N CYS A 431 9.72 -18.22 13.26
CA CYS A 431 9.55 -19.63 12.95
C CYS A 431 9.43 -19.91 11.43
N MET A 432 8.70 -19.08 10.67
CA MET A 432 8.61 -19.26 9.22
C MET A 432 9.88 -18.84 8.49
N ALA A 433 10.57 -17.81 8.96
CA ALA A 433 11.81 -17.33 8.34
C ALA A 433 12.94 -18.36 8.48
N GLU A 434 12.99 -19.07 9.61
CA GLU A 434 14.00 -20.09 9.94
C GLU A 434 13.64 -21.50 9.40
N ASP A 435 12.43 -21.67 8.89
CA ASP A 435 11.98 -22.96 8.35
C ASP A 435 12.44 -23.16 6.90
N HIS A 436 13.44 -24.00 6.71
CA HIS A 436 13.94 -24.41 5.40
C HIS A 436 13.33 -25.72 4.88
N ASP A 437 12.56 -26.43 5.71
CA ASP A 437 11.91 -27.70 5.36
C ASP A 437 10.51 -27.50 4.72
N GLY A 438 9.98 -26.27 4.73
CA GLY A 438 8.67 -25.95 4.18
C GLY A 438 7.51 -26.55 4.99
N LYS A 439 7.66 -26.62 6.31
CA LYS A 439 6.65 -27.18 7.23
C LYS A 439 5.79 -26.11 7.89
N THR A 440 6.13 -24.84 7.77
CA THR A 440 5.41 -23.77 8.47
C THR A 440 4.24 -23.25 7.66
N ILE A 441 3.06 -23.20 8.29
CA ILE A 441 1.85 -22.62 7.73
C ILE A 441 1.35 -21.53 8.67
N ILE A 442 1.21 -20.31 8.15
CA ILE A 442 0.55 -19.22 8.87
C ILE A 442 -0.83 -18.99 8.25
N VAL A 443 -1.88 -19.08 9.07
CA VAL A 443 -3.25 -18.76 8.68
C VAL A 443 -3.59 -17.39 9.25
N GLY A 444 -3.74 -16.39 8.41
CA GLY A 444 -3.85 -15.01 8.85
C GLY A 444 -4.95 -14.20 8.21
N SER A 445 -5.51 -13.26 8.99
CA SER A 445 -6.48 -12.32 8.46
C SER A 445 -5.81 -11.30 7.55
N ILE A 446 -6.53 -10.91 6.50
CA ILE A 446 -6.03 -9.96 5.53
C ILE A 446 -5.68 -8.61 6.13
N GLY A 447 -6.43 -8.14 7.13
CA GLY A 447 -6.13 -6.89 7.83
C GLY A 447 -4.83 -6.97 8.62
N THR A 448 -4.50 -8.13 9.16
CA THR A 448 -3.27 -8.33 9.94
C THR A 448 -2.04 -8.47 9.03
N PHE A 449 -2.19 -9.19 7.91
CA PHE A 449 -1.09 -9.42 6.96
C PHE A 449 -1.01 -8.40 5.82
N GLY A 450 -2.06 -7.59 5.60
CA GLY A 450 -2.04 -6.47 4.66
C GLY A 450 -1.11 -5.34 5.11
N GLU A 451 -0.95 -5.13 6.43
CA GLU A 451 -0.25 -3.99 7.01
C GLU A 451 0.89 -4.46 7.94
N GLY A 452 2.13 -4.29 7.51
CA GLY A 452 3.29 -4.31 8.43
C GLY A 452 3.92 -5.66 8.81
N ILE A 453 3.43 -6.83 8.35
CA ILE A 453 4.08 -8.11 8.64
C ILE A 453 5.08 -8.47 7.55
N ASP A 454 6.35 -8.52 7.91
CA ASP A 454 7.47 -8.88 7.03
C ASP A 454 7.86 -10.34 7.26
N VAL A 455 7.60 -11.22 6.28
CA VAL A 455 8.05 -12.62 6.28
C VAL A 455 8.72 -12.91 4.95
N PRO A 456 10.05 -13.01 4.87
CA PRO A 456 10.76 -13.17 3.60
C PRO A 456 10.59 -14.57 2.99
N ASN A 457 10.53 -15.63 3.81
CA ASN A 457 10.54 -17.03 3.35
C ASN A 457 9.14 -17.59 3.02
N ILE A 458 8.26 -16.79 2.41
CA ILE A 458 6.96 -17.26 1.92
C ILE A 458 7.13 -17.81 0.51
N GLU A 459 6.98 -19.10 0.33
CA GLU A 459 7.08 -19.77 -0.97
C GLU A 459 5.72 -20.01 -1.63
N SER A 460 4.65 -20.11 -0.85
CA SER A 460 3.28 -20.16 -1.38
C SER A 460 2.32 -19.28 -0.60
N ILE A 461 1.38 -18.68 -1.32
CA ILE A 461 0.32 -17.84 -0.76
C ILE A 461 -1.02 -18.42 -1.21
N PHE A 462 -1.92 -18.66 -0.27
CA PHE A 462 -3.29 -19.07 -0.53
C PHE A 462 -4.22 -17.89 -0.29
N LEU A 463 -4.83 -17.36 -1.35
CA LEU A 463 -5.89 -16.37 -1.25
C LEU A 463 -7.22 -17.10 -1.25
N VAL A 464 -7.77 -17.36 -0.06
CA VAL A 464 -8.93 -18.27 0.10
C VAL A 464 -10.27 -17.54 0.15
N ASN A 465 -10.27 -16.21 0.21
CA ASN A 465 -11.49 -15.42 0.25
C ASN A 465 -11.58 -14.44 -0.89
N SER A 466 -12.83 -14.10 -1.22
CA SER A 466 -13.13 -13.16 -2.29
C SER A 466 -12.69 -11.74 -1.94
N ALA A 467 -11.61 -11.31 -2.56
CA ALA A 467 -11.06 -9.97 -2.43
C ALA A 467 -11.25 -9.18 -3.74
N LYS A 468 -11.72 -7.94 -3.66
CA LYS A 468 -11.91 -7.04 -4.80
C LYS A 468 -10.91 -5.88 -4.82
N SER A 469 -10.38 -5.52 -3.66
CA SER A 469 -9.50 -4.36 -3.52
C SER A 469 -8.18 -4.59 -4.26
N ASP A 470 -7.89 -3.79 -5.28
CA ASP A 470 -6.62 -3.76 -6.02
C ASP A 470 -5.44 -3.62 -5.05
N ARG A 471 -5.52 -2.68 -4.14
CA ARG A 471 -4.54 -2.44 -3.09
C ARG A 471 -4.22 -3.71 -2.29
N MET A 472 -5.25 -4.38 -1.80
CA MET A 472 -5.11 -5.58 -0.99
C MET A 472 -4.43 -6.71 -1.76
N VAL A 473 -4.83 -6.93 -3.01
CA VAL A 473 -4.22 -7.94 -3.89
C VAL A 473 -2.74 -7.63 -4.10
N ARG A 474 -2.39 -6.38 -4.39
CA ARG A 474 -0.98 -5.96 -4.56
C ARG A 474 -0.16 -6.09 -3.27
N GLN A 475 -0.75 -5.83 -2.10
CA GLN A 475 -0.08 -6.03 -0.82
C GLN A 475 0.20 -7.52 -0.54
N VAL A 476 -0.76 -8.40 -0.82
CA VAL A 476 -0.58 -9.85 -0.72
C VAL A 476 0.54 -10.33 -1.65
N ILE A 477 0.52 -9.89 -2.90
CA ILE A 477 1.57 -10.17 -3.89
C ILE A 477 2.94 -9.70 -3.39
N GLY A 478 3.01 -8.49 -2.85
CA GLY A 478 4.25 -7.91 -2.33
C GLY A 478 4.93 -8.76 -1.25
N ARG A 479 4.17 -9.59 -0.53
CA ARG A 479 4.75 -10.54 0.44
C ARG A 479 5.50 -11.68 -0.27
N GLY A 480 4.94 -12.18 -1.36
CA GLY A 480 5.57 -13.22 -2.18
C GLY A 480 6.80 -12.76 -2.95
N LEU A 481 6.90 -11.46 -3.27
CA LEU A 481 8.02 -10.88 -4.01
C LEU A 481 9.33 -10.79 -3.20
N ARG A 482 9.27 -10.95 -1.88
CA ARG A 482 10.46 -10.80 -1.02
C ARG A 482 11.45 -11.92 -1.26
N ASN A 483 12.72 -11.53 -1.39
CA ASN A 483 13.80 -12.48 -1.52
C ASN A 483 14.15 -13.11 -0.18
N ALA A 484 14.47 -14.40 -0.21
CA ALA A 484 15.03 -15.14 0.89
C ALA A 484 16.06 -16.15 0.35
N SER A 485 17.02 -16.54 1.19
CA SER A 485 18.00 -17.56 0.81
C SER A 485 17.29 -18.86 0.43
N GLY A 486 17.64 -19.43 -0.73
CA GLY A 486 17.05 -20.67 -1.24
C GLY A 486 15.65 -20.51 -1.88
N LYS A 487 15.04 -19.33 -1.86
CA LYS A 487 13.74 -19.09 -2.46
C LYS A 487 13.86 -18.68 -3.93
N GLU A 488 13.53 -19.58 -4.84
CA GLU A 488 13.58 -19.34 -6.29
C GLU A 488 12.32 -18.65 -6.83
N LYS A 489 11.15 -18.96 -6.27
CA LYS A 489 9.84 -18.48 -6.72
C LYS A 489 8.80 -18.50 -5.62
N CYS A 490 7.74 -17.73 -5.80
CA CYS A 490 6.53 -17.82 -4.97
C CYS A 490 5.32 -18.16 -5.84
N ILE A 491 4.46 -19.04 -5.37
CA ILE A 491 3.23 -19.42 -6.07
C ILE A 491 2.03 -18.86 -5.30
N LEU A 492 1.25 -18.01 -5.96
CA LEU A 492 -0.02 -17.52 -5.45
C LEU A 492 -1.15 -18.42 -5.95
N TYR A 493 -1.76 -19.17 -5.05
CA TYR A 493 -2.97 -19.96 -5.31
C TYR A 493 -4.19 -19.10 -5.00
N ASP A 494 -4.92 -18.71 -6.03
CA ASP A 494 -6.14 -17.90 -5.92
C ASP A 494 -7.36 -18.83 -5.99
N PHE A 495 -8.00 -19.06 -4.84
CA PHE A 495 -9.17 -19.95 -4.72
C PHE A 495 -10.43 -19.19 -5.12
N VAL A 496 -11.03 -19.58 -6.22
CA VAL A 496 -12.16 -18.93 -6.87
C VAL A 496 -13.41 -19.78 -6.78
N ASP A 497 -14.41 -19.31 -6.06
CA ASP A 497 -15.70 -19.99 -5.95
C ASP A 497 -16.59 -19.59 -7.13
N ASP A 498 -16.80 -20.52 -8.06
CA ASP A 498 -17.71 -20.36 -9.20
C ASP A 498 -19.13 -20.84 -8.83
N LEU A 499 -19.94 -19.91 -8.34
CA LEU A 499 -21.33 -20.13 -7.99
C LEU A 499 -22.28 -19.76 -9.14
N ARG A 500 -21.78 -19.52 -10.35
CA ARG A 500 -22.61 -19.15 -11.49
C ARG A 500 -23.50 -20.31 -11.91
N TYR A 501 -24.74 -19.99 -12.17
CA TYR A 501 -25.74 -20.94 -12.60
C TYR A 501 -26.54 -20.41 -13.81
N SER A 502 -26.96 -21.31 -14.72
CA SER A 502 -27.94 -21.03 -15.74
C SER A 502 -28.80 -22.28 -15.99
N GLU A 503 -30.10 -22.13 -15.87
CA GLU A 503 -31.07 -23.20 -16.21
C GLU A 503 -31.01 -23.58 -17.69
N ASP A 504 -30.73 -22.61 -18.54
CA ASP A 504 -30.61 -22.81 -19.98
C ASP A 504 -29.14 -22.67 -20.40
N LYS A 505 -28.54 -23.79 -20.80
CA LYS A 505 -27.15 -23.84 -21.30
C LYS A 505 -26.88 -22.89 -22.45
N LYS A 506 -27.91 -22.36 -23.12
CA LYS A 506 -27.82 -21.37 -24.20
C LYS A 506 -27.91 -19.92 -23.68
N LYS A 507 -28.30 -19.71 -22.45
CA LYS A 507 -28.37 -18.37 -21.84
C LYS A 507 -27.03 -17.97 -21.21
N LYS A 508 -26.76 -16.67 -21.24
CA LYS A 508 -25.56 -16.09 -20.65
C LYS A 508 -25.57 -16.31 -19.13
N TYR A 509 -24.50 -16.90 -18.59
CA TYR A 509 -24.29 -16.96 -17.14
C TYR A 509 -24.14 -15.55 -16.58
N TYR A 510 -24.84 -15.25 -15.50
CA TYR A 510 -24.61 -14.03 -14.76
C TYR A 510 -23.49 -14.26 -13.72
N ASP A 511 -22.64 -13.25 -13.53
CA ASP A 511 -21.56 -13.33 -12.58
C ASP A 511 -22.13 -13.21 -11.14
N ASN A 512 -21.80 -14.15 -10.28
CA ASN A 512 -21.93 -13.93 -8.86
C ASN A 512 -20.83 -12.98 -8.36
N TYR A 513 -20.94 -12.45 -7.14
CA TYR A 513 -19.98 -11.47 -6.60
C TYR A 513 -18.54 -12.02 -6.55
N MET A 514 -18.37 -13.25 -6.07
CA MET A 514 -17.04 -13.87 -5.97
C MET A 514 -16.40 -14.05 -7.34
N TRP A 515 -17.19 -14.41 -8.35
CA TRP A 515 -16.72 -14.49 -9.75
C TRP A 515 -16.38 -13.10 -10.33
N SER A 516 -17.15 -12.09 -10.02
CA SER A 516 -16.85 -10.70 -10.40
C SER A 516 -15.53 -10.23 -9.78
N HIS A 517 -15.28 -10.58 -8.52
CA HIS A 517 -14.02 -10.27 -7.84
C HIS A 517 -12.83 -11.02 -8.47
N TYR A 518 -13.01 -12.28 -8.87
CA TYR A 518 -12.00 -13.02 -9.64
C TYR A 518 -11.63 -12.30 -10.93
N LYS A 519 -12.61 -11.84 -11.72
CA LYS A 519 -12.34 -11.08 -12.95
C LYS A 519 -11.50 -9.82 -12.67
N THR A 520 -11.80 -9.12 -11.58
CA THR A 520 -11.02 -7.96 -11.15
C THR A 520 -9.59 -8.35 -10.80
N ARG A 521 -9.38 -9.41 -10.01
CA ARG A 521 -8.04 -9.89 -9.65
C ARG A 521 -7.25 -10.36 -10.88
N LYS A 522 -7.89 -11.06 -11.80
CA LYS A 522 -7.27 -11.49 -13.07
C LYS A 522 -6.73 -10.30 -13.88
N THR A 523 -7.46 -9.18 -13.89
CA THR A 523 -6.99 -7.94 -14.54
C THR A 523 -5.76 -7.38 -13.81
N ILE A 524 -5.77 -7.34 -12.46
CA ILE A 524 -4.64 -6.86 -11.66
C ILE A 524 -3.38 -7.71 -11.92
N TYR A 525 -3.50 -9.03 -11.93
CA TYR A 525 -2.36 -9.92 -12.21
C TYR A 525 -1.80 -9.74 -13.62
N LYS A 526 -2.69 -9.51 -14.59
CA LYS A 526 -2.29 -9.20 -15.97
C LYS A 526 -1.56 -7.85 -16.07
N GLU A 527 -2.04 -6.83 -15.37
CA GLU A 527 -1.38 -5.52 -15.30
C GLU A 527 0.02 -5.58 -14.68
N GLN A 528 0.28 -6.58 -13.83
CA GLN A 528 1.58 -6.85 -13.22
C GLN A 528 2.43 -7.84 -14.03
N ASN A 529 1.97 -8.26 -15.21
CA ASN A 529 2.61 -9.24 -16.08
C ASN A 529 2.95 -10.60 -15.42
N PHE A 530 2.18 -11.00 -14.40
CA PHE A 530 2.40 -12.30 -13.75
C PHE A 530 1.91 -13.44 -14.63
N PRO A 531 2.70 -14.51 -14.83
CA PRO A 531 2.23 -15.73 -15.47
C PRO A 531 1.04 -16.31 -14.71
N THR A 532 -0.06 -16.60 -15.42
CA THR A 532 -1.29 -17.11 -14.83
C THR A 532 -1.66 -18.47 -15.40
N TYR A 533 -2.08 -19.40 -14.54
CA TYR A 533 -2.54 -20.74 -14.86
C TYR A 533 -3.90 -20.98 -14.24
N GLU A 534 -4.71 -21.89 -14.82
CA GLU A 534 -6.04 -22.23 -14.31
C GLU A 534 -6.13 -23.73 -14.07
N GLN A 535 -6.61 -24.12 -12.88
CA GLN A 535 -6.97 -25.48 -12.53
C GLN A 535 -8.46 -25.50 -12.17
N LYS A 536 -9.21 -26.48 -12.66
CA LYS A 536 -10.67 -26.56 -12.47
C LYS A 536 -11.01 -27.79 -11.63
N TYR A 537 -11.89 -27.57 -10.68
CA TYR A 537 -12.38 -28.61 -9.77
C TYR A 537 -13.90 -28.58 -9.72
N GLU A 538 -14.51 -29.76 -9.74
CA GLU A 538 -15.94 -29.93 -9.53
C GLU A 538 -16.20 -30.25 -8.06
N PHE A 539 -17.03 -29.43 -7.42
CA PHE A 539 -17.49 -29.66 -6.05
C PHE A 539 -18.87 -30.30 -6.10
N ASN A 540 -18.94 -31.54 -5.69
CA ASN A 540 -20.19 -32.32 -5.63
C ASN A 540 -20.79 -32.29 -4.24
#